data_0c8d507aba33adaef5dc396fe1492c05
#
_entry.id   0c8d507aba33adaef5dc396fe1492c05
#
_cell.length_a   1.000
_cell.length_b   1.000
_cell.length_c   1.000
_cell.angle_alpha   90.00
_cell.angle_beta   90.00
_cell.angle_gamma   90.00
#
_symmetry.space_group_name_H-M   'P 1'
#
loop_
_entity.id
_entity.type
_entity.pdbx_description
1 polymer ?
#
loop_
_entity_poly.entity_id
_entity_poly.type
_entity_poly.pdbx_seq_one_letter_code
_entity_poly.pdbx_strand_id
1 'polypeptide(L)' 'MQFHKHRSERWTVIEGEATVKLGDEVKIIHRNEWIYIPVGERHQLTNNGKCLMQLIEVQIGDYLEEDDIVRLTDKYGRI' A
#
# COMPACT_ATOMS: atom_id res chain seq x y z
N MET A 1 8.82 4.62 -0.44
CA MET A 1 8.20 4.46 -1.76
C MET A 1 8.67 3.17 -2.41
N GLN A 2 7.76 2.40 -2.95
CA GLN A 2 8.10 1.12 -3.59
C GLN A 2 7.09 0.81 -4.69
N PHE A 3 7.40 -0.17 -5.52
CA PHE A 3 6.44 -0.70 -6.48
C PHE A 3 6.72 -2.18 -6.74
N HIS A 4 5.75 -2.84 -7.36
CA HIS A 4 5.85 -4.26 -7.69
C HIS A 4 5.78 -4.41 -9.21
N LYS A 5 6.55 -5.35 -9.74
CA LYS A 5 6.63 -5.55 -11.19
C LYS A 5 5.63 -6.56 -11.72
N HIS A 6 5.13 -7.44 -10.85
CA HIS A 6 4.36 -8.60 -11.29
C HIS A 6 3.01 -8.73 -10.62
N ARG A 7 2.64 -7.79 -9.74
CA ARG A 7 1.37 -7.90 -9.05
C ARG A 7 0.71 -6.56 -8.85
N SER A 8 -0.61 -6.58 -8.79
CA SER A 8 -1.40 -5.47 -8.29
C SER A 8 -1.84 -5.80 -6.87
N GLU A 9 -2.34 -4.81 -6.14
CA GLU A 9 -2.82 -5.01 -4.79
C GLU A 9 -4.08 -4.21 -4.56
N ARG A 10 -4.92 -4.73 -3.67
CA ARG A 10 -6.07 -3.99 -3.16
C ARG A 10 -5.96 -3.97 -1.65
N TRP A 11 -5.96 -2.80 -1.08
CA TRP A 11 -5.87 -2.63 0.37
C TRP A 11 -7.19 -2.14 0.90
N THR A 12 -7.72 -2.84 1.92
CA THR A 12 -8.96 -2.46 2.60
C THR A 12 -8.62 -2.17 4.05
N VAL A 13 -8.95 -0.98 4.52
CA VAL A 13 -8.70 -0.60 5.90
C VAL A 13 -9.79 -1.18 6.77
N ILE A 14 -9.40 -1.91 7.81
CA ILE A 14 -10.35 -2.51 8.75
C ILE A 14 -10.34 -1.80 10.09
N GLU A 15 -9.30 -1.01 10.38
CA GLU A 15 -9.25 -0.22 11.61
C GLU A 15 -8.34 0.97 11.40
N GLY A 16 -8.72 2.13 11.99
CA GLY A 16 -7.93 3.35 11.88
C GLY A 16 -8.03 3.98 10.51
N GLU A 17 -6.98 4.68 10.13
CA GLU A 17 -6.91 5.29 8.82
C GLU A 17 -5.51 5.11 8.24
N ALA A 18 -5.45 5.01 6.94
CA ALA A 18 -4.19 4.85 6.22
C ALA A 18 -4.00 6.03 5.28
N THR A 19 -2.82 6.61 5.30
CA THR A 19 -2.43 7.63 4.32
C THR A 19 -1.60 6.92 3.26
N VAL A 20 -2.08 6.96 2.02
CA VAL A 20 -1.45 6.24 0.92
C VAL A 20 -1.00 7.25 -0.12
N LYS A 21 0.29 7.26 -0.41
CA LYS A 21 0.81 8.00 -1.54
C LYS A 21 0.84 7.03 -2.71
N LEU A 22 0.12 7.36 -3.77
CA LEU A 22 0.00 6.53 -4.95
C LEU A 22 0.41 7.37 -6.16
N GLY A 23 1.58 7.08 -6.70
CA GLY A 23 2.17 7.97 -7.69
C GLY A 23 2.38 9.34 -7.08
N ASP A 24 1.76 10.34 -7.64
CA ASP A 24 1.84 11.71 -7.14
C ASP A 24 0.65 12.12 -6.29
N GLU A 25 -0.30 11.22 -6.08
CA GLU A 25 -1.50 11.51 -5.30
C GLU A 25 -1.37 11.02 -3.88
N VAL A 26 -2.00 11.72 -2.95
CA VAL A 26 -2.08 11.30 -1.57
C VAL A 26 -3.55 11.10 -1.23
N LYS A 27 -3.87 9.92 -0.71
CA LYS A 27 -5.23 9.55 -0.35
C LYS A 27 -5.28 9.10 1.09
N ILE A 28 -6.35 9.46 1.78
CA ILE A 28 -6.59 8.99 3.14
C ILE A 28 -7.74 8.02 3.08
N ILE A 29 -7.48 6.79 3.50
CA ILE A 29 -8.43 5.69 3.40
C ILE A 29 -8.88 5.35 4.82
N HIS A 30 -10.18 5.34 5.03
CA HIS A 30 -10.78 5.08 6.34
C HIS A 30 -11.34 3.66 6.41
N ARG A 31 -11.82 3.29 7.59
CA ARG A 31 -12.41 1.98 7.82
C ARG A 31 -13.46 1.65 6.77
N ASN A 32 -13.38 0.44 6.23
CA ASN A 32 -14.25 -0.09 5.17
C ASN A 32 -13.99 0.50 3.79
N GLU A 33 -13.04 1.40 3.66
CA GLU A 33 -12.63 1.92 2.37
C GLU A 33 -11.44 1.13 1.85
N TRP A 34 -11.25 1.17 0.55
CA TRP A 34 -10.18 0.41 -0.09
C TRP A 34 -9.54 1.23 -1.19
N ILE A 35 -8.34 0.83 -1.58
CA ILE A 35 -7.59 1.46 -2.65
C ILE A 35 -6.97 0.37 -3.52
N TYR A 36 -6.92 0.61 -4.81
CA TYR A 36 -6.29 -0.30 -5.77
C TYR A 36 -4.91 0.22 -6.12
N ILE A 37 -3.91 -0.65 -6.04
CA ILE A 37 -2.53 -0.34 -6.38
C ILE A 37 -2.20 -1.11 -7.66
N PRO A 38 -2.11 -0.44 -8.81
CA PRO A 38 -1.79 -1.12 -10.08
C PRO A 38 -0.38 -1.68 -10.08
N VAL A 39 -0.16 -2.65 -10.95
CA VAL A 39 1.19 -3.15 -11.20
C VAL A 39 2.07 -1.98 -11.65
N GLY A 40 3.25 -1.88 -11.06
CA GLY A 40 4.23 -0.88 -11.46
C GLY A 40 4.02 0.51 -10.86
N GLU A 41 2.90 0.73 -10.17
CA GLU A 41 2.65 2.06 -9.59
C GLU A 41 3.40 2.22 -8.27
N ARG A 42 4.09 3.34 -8.13
CA ARG A 42 4.80 3.65 -6.88
C ARG A 42 3.80 3.96 -5.77
N HIS A 43 4.05 3.43 -4.60
CA HIS A 43 3.16 3.62 -3.46
C HIS A 43 3.92 3.65 -2.15
N GLN A 44 3.32 4.28 -1.16
CA GLN A 44 3.87 4.37 0.19
C GLN A 44 2.71 4.46 1.17
N LEU A 45 2.79 3.68 2.24
CA LEU A 45 1.78 3.64 3.29
C LEU A 45 2.32 4.31 4.55
N THR A 46 1.50 5.15 5.16
CA THR A 46 1.85 5.83 6.40
C THR A 46 0.64 5.83 7.33
N ASN A 47 0.88 5.61 8.61
CA ASN A 47 -0.15 5.80 9.63
C ASN A 47 0.07 7.17 10.28
N ASN A 48 -0.69 8.15 9.83
CA ASN A 48 -0.66 9.50 10.39
C ASN A 48 -1.75 9.72 11.42
N GLY A 49 -2.56 8.69 11.69
CA GLY A 49 -3.61 8.77 12.70
C GLY A 49 -3.05 8.55 14.09
N LYS A 50 -3.92 8.68 15.08
CA LYS A 50 -3.53 8.52 16.48
C LYS A 50 -3.79 7.11 17.00
N CYS A 51 -4.43 6.27 16.19
CA CYS A 51 -4.82 4.93 16.60
C CYS A 51 -4.07 3.89 15.77
N LEU A 52 -4.10 2.66 16.23
CA LEU A 52 -3.59 1.53 15.46
C LEU A 52 -4.30 1.47 14.11
N MET A 53 -3.54 1.23 13.08
CA MET A 53 -4.08 1.08 11.74
C MET A 53 -3.86 -0.37 11.30
N GLN A 54 -4.94 -1.00 10.81
CA GLN A 54 -4.89 -2.36 10.28
C GLN A 54 -5.55 -2.38 8.91
N LEU A 55 -4.94 -3.10 7.99
CA LEU A 55 -5.54 -3.28 6.69
C LEU A 55 -5.28 -4.69 6.17
N ILE A 56 -6.11 -5.08 5.21
CA ILE A 56 -6.00 -6.36 4.53
C ILE A 56 -5.53 -6.07 3.12
N GLU A 57 -4.53 -6.81 2.68
CA GLU A 57 -4.02 -6.70 1.31
C GLU A 57 -4.40 -7.93 0.52
N VAL A 58 -4.98 -7.72 -0.64
CA VAL A 58 -5.22 -8.78 -1.62
C VAL A 58 -4.25 -8.56 -2.76
N GLN A 59 -3.42 -9.54 -3.03
CA GLN A 59 -2.39 -9.46 -4.06
C GLN A 59 -2.80 -10.34 -5.24
N ILE A 60 -2.73 -9.77 -6.43
CA ILE A 60 -3.13 -10.48 -7.66
C ILE A 60 -2.02 -10.33 -8.69
N GLY A 61 -1.48 -11.46 -9.15
CA GLY A 61 -0.44 -11.45 -10.15
C GLY A 61 0.16 -12.82 -10.35
N ASP A 62 1.09 -12.91 -11.30
CA ASP A 62 1.73 -14.15 -11.65
C ASP A 62 2.84 -14.54 -10.69
N TYR A 63 3.32 -13.59 -9.92
CA TYR A 63 4.45 -13.79 -9.03
C TYR A 63 4.21 -12.97 -7.76
N LEU A 64 4.06 -13.63 -6.63
CA LEU A 64 3.67 -12.98 -5.37
C LEU A 64 4.75 -13.04 -4.30
N GLU A 65 5.99 -13.33 -4.68
CA GLU A 65 7.09 -13.41 -3.74
C GLU A 65 7.55 -12.02 -3.30
N GLU A 66 8.19 -11.96 -2.14
CA GLU A 66 8.62 -10.69 -1.58
C GLU A 66 9.72 -10.01 -2.39
N ASP A 67 10.46 -10.75 -3.18
CA ASP A 67 11.50 -10.15 -4.01
C ASP A 67 10.96 -9.41 -5.23
N ASP A 68 9.63 -9.39 -5.42
CA ASP A 68 9.01 -8.53 -6.44
C ASP A 68 8.83 -7.10 -5.94
N ILE A 69 9.64 -6.66 -5.00
CA ILE A 69 9.56 -5.32 -4.44
C ILE A 69 10.75 -4.51 -4.89
N VAL A 70 10.46 -3.32 -5.42
CA VAL A 70 11.50 -2.32 -5.69
C VAL A 70 11.29 -1.19 -4.72
N ARG A 71 12.23 -0.98 -3.82
CA ARG A 71 12.14 0.08 -2.82
C ARG A 71 12.89 1.30 -3.32
N LEU A 72 12.17 2.39 -3.42
CA LEU A 72 12.75 3.66 -3.83
C LEU A 72 13.19 4.46 -2.60
N THR A 73 12.45 4.33 -1.51
CA THR A 73 12.77 4.94 -0.23
C THR A 73 12.21 4.04 0.85
N ASP A 74 13.01 3.71 1.85
CA ASP A 74 12.57 2.84 2.94
C ASP A 74 12.43 3.64 4.22
N LYS A 75 11.65 4.69 4.15
CA LYS A 75 11.54 5.65 5.23
C LYS A 75 10.80 5.08 6.45
N TYR A 76 9.81 4.25 6.22
CA TYR A 76 8.96 3.72 7.27
C TYR A 76 9.14 2.21 7.45
N GLY A 77 10.16 1.67 6.87
CA GLY A 77 10.50 0.28 7.08
C GLY A 77 9.84 -0.68 6.14
N ARG A 78 8.67 -0.34 5.60
CA ARG A 78 8.05 -1.27 4.69
C ARG A 78 6.64 -0.90 4.29
N ILE A 79 6.17 -1.72 3.56
CA ILE A 79 4.94 -2.23 3.17
C ILE A 79 5.11 -3.18 2.10
#